data_19b2c9eb16e187645beb68039228c039
#
_entry.id   19b2c9eb16e187645beb68039228c039
#
_cell.length_a   1.000
_cell.length_b   1.000
_cell.length_c   1.000
_cell.angle_alpha   90.00
_cell.angle_beta   90.00
_cell.angle_gamma   90.00
#
_symmetry.space_group_name_H-M   'P 1'
#
loop_
_entity.id
_entity.type
_entity.pdbx_description
1 polymer ?
#
loop_
_entity_poly.entity_id
_entity_poly.type
_entity_poly.pdbx_seq_one_letter_code
_entity_poly.pdbx_strand_id
1 'polypeptide(L)'
;MAPDDRFSGVEWIARTDDVAVRLNPLAPGRGTPWHFHTVVTDDVFCLEAELEIGLRGPDEIVTLRPGERQRIAPGRVHRVLNRSERPVRYLLVQATGKYDFNEVGE
;
A
#
# COMPACT_ATOMS: atom_id res chain seq x y z
N MET A 1 24.98 5.35 -1.31
CA MET A 1 23.70 4.97 -1.93
C MET A 1 22.56 5.64 -1.18
N ALA A 2 21.63 6.18 -1.89
CA ALA A 2 20.48 6.80 -1.26
C ALA A 2 19.64 5.77 -0.51
N PRO A 3 19.01 6.13 0.61
CA PRO A 3 18.06 5.25 1.28
C PRO A 3 16.92 4.84 0.35
N ASP A 4 16.30 3.73 0.64
CA ASP A 4 15.11 3.30 -0.09
C ASP A 4 13.95 4.21 0.29
N ASP A 5 13.56 5.09 -0.64
CA ASP A 5 12.53 6.09 -0.40
C ASP A 5 11.15 5.49 -0.11
N ARG A 6 10.91 4.22 -0.47
CA ARG A 6 9.64 3.56 -0.18
C ARG A 6 9.33 3.52 1.30
N PHE A 7 10.36 3.52 2.15
CA PHE A 7 10.17 3.44 3.60
C PHE A 7 10.37 4.78 4.32
N SER A 8 10.57 5.85 3.56
CA SER A 8 10.72 7.18 4.15
C SER A 8 9.41 7.59 4.84
N GLY A 9 9.49 7.96 6.11
CA GLY A 9 8.34 8.37 6.91
C GLY A 9 7.43 7.23 7.36
N VAL A 10 7.81 5.99 7.09
CA VAL A 10 7.04 4.80 7.52
C VAL A 10 7.18 4.63 9.03
N GLU A 11 6.06 4.37 9.67
CA GLU A 11 6.05 4.00 11.09
C GLU A 11 5.76 2.50 11.22
N TRP A 12 6.74 1.74 11.69
CA TRP A 12 6.59 0.31 11.91
C TRP A 12 5.86 0.05 13.22
N ILE A 13 4.75 -0.69 13.14
CA ILE A 13 3.97 -1.06 14.32
C ILE A 13 4.38 -2.43 14.81
N ALA A 14 4.54 -3.40 13.90
CA ALA A 14 4.97 -4.74 14.21
C ALA A 14 5.65 -5.34 13.00
N ARG A 15 6.67 -6.15 13.22
CA ARG A 15 7.42 -6.76 12.13
C ARG A 15 8.05 -8.06 12.58
N THR A 16 7.77 -9.13 11.84
CA THR A 16 8.41 -10.43 11.98
C THR A 16 8.90 -10.87 10.60
N ASP A 17 9.44 -12.07 10.50
CA ASP A 17 9.92 -12.58 9.22
C ASP A 17 8.79 -12.77 8.21
N ASP A 18 7.55 -12.91 8.67
CA ASP A 18 6.42 -13.25 7.81
C ASP A 18 5.22 -12.32 7.96
N VAL A 19 5.28 -11.31 8.83
CA VAL A 19 4.22 -10.31 9.02
C VAL A 19 4.84 -8.94 9.19
N ALA A 20 4.29 -7.96 8.49
CA ALA A 20 4.68 -6.57 8.64
C ALA A 20 3.44 -5.70 8.77
N VAL A 21 3.42 -4.85 9.78
CA VAL A 21 2.34 -3.89 10.05
C VAL A 21 2.96 -2.50 10.16
N ARG A 22 2.50 -1.58 9.32
CA ARG A 22 3.08 -0.23 9.31
C ARG A 22 2.07 0.83 8.88
N LEU A 23 2.32 2.05 9.32
CA LEU A 23 1.64 3.23 8.80
C LEU A 23 2.49 3.82 7.68
N ASN A 24 1.90 3.93 6.50
CA ASN A 24 2.58 4.46 5.33
C ASN A 24 2.06 5.87 5.04
N PRO A 25 2.98 6.84 4.87
CA PRO A 25 2.56 8.20 4.51
C PRO A 25 2.40 8.35 3.01
N LEU A 26 1.44 9.18 2.61
CA LEU A 26 1.30 9.62 1.23
C LEU A 26 1.09 11.13 1.21
N ALA A 27 1.94 11.83 0.50
CA ALA A 27 1.79 13.27 0.27
C ALA A 27 0.57 13.52 -0.62
N PRO A 28 0.03 14.76 -0.62
CA PRO A 28 -1.10 15.09 -1.48
C PRO A 28 -0.83 14.77 -2.95
N GLY A 29 -1.77 14.09 -3.59
CA GLY A 29 -1.67 13.74 -5.00
C GLY A 29 -0.63 12.67 -5.32
N ARG A 30 -0.02 12.07 -4.30
CA ARG A 30 1.02 11.05 -4.49
C ARG A 30 0.48 9.65 -4.21
N GLY A 31 1.18 8.67 -4.76
CA GLY A 31 0.84 7.27 -4.57
C GLY A 31 2.06 6.39 -4.71
N THR A 32 1.84 5.11 -4.46
CA THR A 32 2.85 4.10 -4.74
C THR A 32 2.94 3.87 -6.25
N PRO A 33 4.07 3.39 -6.76
CA PRO A 33 4.09 2.93 -8.15
C PRO A 33 3.18 1.71 -8.32
N TRP A 34 2.86 1.37 -9.55
CA TRP A 34 2.22 0.09 -9.84
C TRP A 34 3.20 -1.03 -9.51
N HIS A 35 2.76 -1.98 -8.68
CA HIS A 35 3.63 -3.05 -8.19
C HIS A 35 2.83 -4.27 -7.77
N PHE A 36 3.52 -5.35 -7.48
CA PHE A 36 2.92 -6.54 -6.90
C PHE A 36 3.90 -7.21 -5.93
N HIS A 37 3.36 -8.07 -5.08
CA HIS A 37 4.12 -8.91 -4.16
C HIS A 37 3.87 -10.36 -4.55
N THR A 38 4.90 -11.20 -4.49
CA THR A 38 4.73 -12.60 -4.96
C THR A 38 4.16 -13.50 -3.88
N VAL A 39 4.36 -13.19 -2.61
CA VAL A 39 3.99 -14.10 -1.51
C VAL A 39 2.96 -13.48 -0.57
N VAL A 40 3.17 -12.24 -0.13
CA VAL A 40 2.30 -11.63 0.89
C VAL A 40 1.01 -11.12 0.29
N THR A 41 -0.05 -11.15 1.11
CA THR A 41 -1.30 -10.46 0.87
C THR A 41 -1.21 -9.08 1.52
N ASP A 42 -1.67 -8.05 0.84
CA ASP A 42 -1.80 -6.71 1.41
C ASP A 42 -3.21 -6.50 1.92
N ASP A 43 -3.34 -6.00 3.15
CA ASP A 43 -4.58 -5.42 3.64
C ASP A 43 -4.33 -3.92 3.85
N VAL A 44 -4.98 -3.11 3.01
CA VAL A 44 -4.87 -1.66 3.07
C VAL A 44 -6.08 -1.11 3.82
N PHE A 45 -5.82 -0.44 4.95
CA PHE A 45 -6.89 0.17 5.78
C PHE A 45 -6.83 1.68 5.62
N CYS A 46 -7.94 2.27 5.21
CA CYS A 46 -8.06 3.72 5.14
C CYS A 46 -8.31 4.28 6.54
N LEU A 47 -7.56 5.30 6.93
CA LEU A 47 -7.64 5.88 8.28
C LEU A 47 -8.13 7.33 8.30
N GLU A 48 -7.64 8.16 7.40
CA GLU A 48 -7.78 9.60 7.55
C GLU A 48 -8.65 10.26 6.49
N ALA A 49 -8.32 10.08 5.24
CA ALA A 49 -9.03 10.65 4.11
C ALA A 49 -9.23 9.57 3.08
N GLU A 50 -10.06 9.82 2.09
CA GLU A 50 -10.30 8.83 1.05
C GLU A 50 -9.00 8.41 0.37
N LEU A 51 -8.85 7.10 0.18
CA LEU A 51 -7.77 6.51 -0.59
C LEU A 51 -8.33 5.88 -1.86
N GLU A 52 -7.59 5.99 -2.93
CA GLU A 52 -7.93 5.27 -4.15
C GLU A 52 -6.97 4.08 -4.30
N ILE A 53 -7.54 2.91 -4.53
CA ILE A 53 -6.77 1.71 -4.80
C ILE A 53 -6.97 1.36 -6.27
N GLY A 54 -5.89 1.40 -7.05
CA GLY A 54 -5.92 0.92 -8.42
C GLY A 54 -5.51 -0.54 -8.44
N LEU A 55 -6.26 -1.35 -9.19
CA LEU A 55 -6.03 -2.79 -9.30
C LEU A 55 -6.02 -3.16 -10.78
N ARG A 56 -5.21 -4.14 -11.14
CA ARG A 56 -5.15 -4.70 -12.49
C ARG A 56 -5.40 -6.20 -12.45
N GLY A 57 -5.89 -6.73 -13.58
CA GLY A 57 -6.18 -8.14 -13.77
C GLY A 57 -7.34 -8.68 -12.95
N PRO A 58 -8.58 -8.20 -13.09
CA PRO A 58 -9.05 -7.15 -14.00
C PRO A 58 -8.81 -5.75 -13.45
N ASP A 59 -8.92 -4.78 -14.33
CA ASP A 59 -8.74 -3.37 -13.97
C ASP A 59 -9.93 -2.89 -13.12
N GLU A 60 -9.60 -2.32 -11.97
CA GLU A 60 -10.60 -1.77 -11.05
C GLU A 60 -10.04 -0.55 -10.35
N ILE A 61 -10.93 0.36 -9.96
CA ILE A 61 -10.60 1.47 -9.07
C ILE A 61 -11.55 1.37 -7.88
N VAL A 62 -10.98 1.28 -6.69
CA VAL A 62 -11.74 1.21 -5.44
C VAL A 62 -11.43 2.44 -4.62
N THR A 63 -12.45 3.14 -4.16
CA THR A 63 -12.29 4.26 -3.24
C THR A 63 -12.62 3.78 -1.84
N LEU A 64 -11.64 3.94 -0.93
CA LEU A 64 -11.81 3.59 0.47
C LEU A 64 -12.07 4.84 1.29
N ARG A 65 -13.04 4.77 2.18
CA ARG A 65 -13.30 5.79 3.20
C ARG A 65 -12.69 5.35 4.52
N PRO A 66 -12.46 6.27 5.47
CA PRO A 66 -11.93 5.90 6.77
C PRO A 66 -12.68 4.73 7.40
N GLY A 67 -11.93 3.72 7.84
CA GLY A 67 -12.46 2.49 8.41
C GLY A 67 -12.66 1.36 7.42
N GLU A 68 -12.56 1.62 6.13
CA GLU A 68 -12.71 0.59 5.10
C GLU A 68 -11.38 -0.04 4.74
N ARG A 69 -11.43 -1.27 4.24
CA ARG A 69 -10.26 -2.07 3.92
C ARG A 69 -10.37 -2.66 2.52
N GLN A 70 -9.24 -2.74 1.83
CA GLN A 70 -9.09 -3.50 0.60
C GLN A 70 -8.02 -4.54 0.77
N ARG A 71 -8.36 -5.80 0.53
CA ARG A 71 -7.39 -6.90 0.48
C ARG A 71 -6.91 -7.09 -0.94
N ILE A 72 -5.62 -7.29 -1.10
CA ILE A 72 -4.98 -7.48 -2.40
C ILE A 72 -4.16 -8.77 -2.35
N ALA A 73 -4.56 -9.72 -3.19
CA ALA A 73 -3.92 -11.03 -3.24
C ALA A 73 -2.49 -10.96 -3.79
N PRO A 74 -1.64 -11.94 -3.46
CA PRO A 74 -0.33 -12.03 -4.09
C PRO A 74 -0.45 -12.06 -5.61
N GLY A 75 0.50 -11.41 -6.28
CA GLY A 75 0.54 -11.36 -7.74
C GLY A 75 -0.32 -10.31 -8.39
N ARG A 76 -1.27 -9.72 -7.65
CA ARG A 76 -2.14 -8.72 -8.25
C ARG A 76 -1.46 -7.35 -8.27
N VAL A 77 -1.28 -6.79 -9.47
CA VAL A 77 -0.68 -5.48 -9.66
C VAL A 77 -1.63 -4.41 -9.13
N HIS A 78 -1.10 -3.49 -8.32
CA HIS A 78 -1.90 -2.48 -7.64
C HIS A 78 -1.09 -1.24 -7.32
N ARG A 79 -1.81 -0.18 -6.94
CA ARG A 79 -1.21 1.03 -6.36
C ARG A 79 -2.19 1.66 -5.37
N VAL A 80 -1.63 2.43 -4.43
CA VAL A 80 -2.40 3.21 -3.46
C VAL A 80 -2.16 4.68 -3.75
N LEU A 81 -3.22 5.49 -3.84
CA LEU A 81 -3.13 6.88 -4.24
C LEU A 81 -3.90 7.77 -3.28
N ASN A 82 -3.26 8.86 -2.86
CA ASN A 82 -3.90 9.93 -2.08
C ASN A 82 -4.35 11.03 -3.03
N ARG A 83 -5.65 11.11 -3.28
CA ARG A 83 -6.22 12.17 -4.14
C ARG A 83 -6.62 13.41 -3.37
N SER A 84 -6.43 13.44 -2.06
CA SER A 84 -6.78 14.59 -1.23
C SER A 84 -5.70 15.66 -1.32
N GLU A 85 -6.01 16.82 -0.75
CA GLU A 85 -5.08 17.95 -0.71
C GLU A 85 -4.24 17.96 0.56
N ARG A 86 -4.35 16.93 1.39
CA ARG A 86 -3.62 16.82 2.66
C ARG A 86 -2.76 15.56 2.67
N PRO A 87 -1.62 15.59 3.40
CA PRO A 87 -0.89 14.35 3.65
C PRO A 87 -1.77 13.40 4.45
N VAL A 88 -1.70 12.11 4.13
CA VAL A 88 -2.45 11.08 4.84
C VAL A 88 -1.54 9.92 5.18
N ARG A 89 -1.95 9.12 6.15
CA ARG A 89 -1.33 7.84 6.44
C ARG A 89 -2.37 6.76 6.29
N TYR A 90 -1.96 5.60 5.86
CA TYR A 90 -2.83 4.43 5.84
C TYR A 90 -2.14 3.27 6.54
N LEU A 91 -2.93 2.35 7.08
CA LEU A 91 -2.42 1.17 7.76
C LEU A 91 -2.27 0.06 6.73
N LEU A 92 -1.10 -0.55 6.68
CA LEU A 92 -0.82 -1.65 5.78
C LEU A 92 -0.41 -2.86 6.60
N VAL A 93 -1.14 -3.97 6.40
CA VAL A 93 -0.80 -5.27 6.97
C VAL A 93 -0.38 -6.17 5.82
N GLN A 94 0.83 -6.70 5.88
CA GLN A 94 1.35 -7.62 4.89
C GLN A 94 1.64 -8.96 5.54
N ALA A 95 0.97 -10.01 5.09
CA ALA A 95 1.08 -11.36 5.64
C ALA A 95 0.55 -12.35 4.58
N THR A 96 0.96 -13.55 4.60
CA THR A 96 1.98 -14.17 5.45
C THR A 96 3.11 -14.61 4.56
N GLY A 97 4.36 -14.43 5.00
CA GLY A 97 5.52 -14.88 4.24
C GLY A 97 6.50 -13.77 3.97
N LYS A 98 7.46 -14.06 3.12
CA LYS A 98 8.55 -13.13 2.85
C LYS A 98 8.08 -11.99 1.95
N TYR A 99 8.33 -10.76 2.40
CA TYR A 99 8.03 -9.56 1.64
C TYR A 99 8.97 -9.42 0.44
N ASP A 100 8.40 -9.03 -0.71
CA ASP A 100 9.15 -8.56 -1.87
C ASP A 100 8.38 -7.40 -2.50
N PHE A 101 9.01 -6.69 -3.41
CA PHE A 101 8.41 -5.55 -4.07
C PHE A 101 8.85 -5.55 -5.54
N ASN A 102 7.87 -5.68 -6.43
CA ASN A 102 8.11 -5.80 -7.86
C ASN A 102 7.38 -4.68 -8.60
N GLU A 103 8.13 -3.69 -9.02
CA GLU A 103 7.57 -2.54 -9.72
C GLU A 103 7.26 -2.90 -11.16
N VAL A 104 6.13 -2.39 -11.67
CA VAL A 104 5.64 -2.67 -13.02
C VAL A 104 5.53 -1.35 -13.76
N GLY A 105 5.90 -1.34 -15.03
CA GLY A 105 5.68 -0.19 -15.88
C GLY A 105 4.20 0.08 -16.13
N GLU A 106 3.89 1.25 -16.59
CA GLU A 106 2.52 1.66 -16.89
C GLU A 106 1.95 1.01 -18.14
#